data_7e815459b1860a10be760d96abefb687
#
_entry.id   7e815459b1860a10be760d96abefb687
#
_cell.length_a   1.000
_cell.length_b   1.000
_cell.length_c   1.000
_cell.angle_alpha   90.00
_cell.angle_beta   90.00
_cell.angle_gamma   90.00
#
_symmetry.space_group_name_H-M   'P 1'
#
loop_
_entity.id
_entity.type
_entity.pdbx_description
1 polymer ?
#
loop_
_entity_poly.entity_id
_entity_poly.type
_entity_poly.pdbx_seq_one_letter_code
_entity_poly.pdbx_strand_id
1 'polypeptide(L)'
;QATQDNVQTLVSRGIAMLGPSSGSQACGDVGAGRLLEPDDIVSAVAEHLSTGALSGRHVVITAGPTREPICPVRYISNRSSGKMGYALAEACINAGAKTTLISGPVNCEPPAGATVISVETTQEMFDASMAAASTADIFIGAAAVVDFKPATVSDRKIKRSGVDAMDLSLVPNPDIIASVAVSYTHLTLPTI
;
A
#
# COMPACT_ATOMS: atom_id res chain seq x y z
N GLN A 1 -14.08 -37.83 17.29
CA GLN A 1 -15.13 -37.14 18.05
C GLN A 1 -14.56 -36.47 19.32
N ALA A 2 -13.91 -37.23 20.24
CA ALA A 2 -13.36 -36.65 21.48
C ALA A 2 -12.38 -35.48 21.25
N THR A 3 -11.53 -35.53 20.23
CA THR A 3 -10.59 -34.43 19.89
C THR A 3 -11.34 -33.17 19.46
N GLN A 4 -12.42 -33.30 18.68
CA GLN A 4 -13.25 -32.18 18.25
C GLN A 4 -13.99 -31.54 19.43
N ASP A 5 -14.52 -32.35 20.32
CA ASP A 5 -15.24 -31.90 21.53
C ASP A 5 -14.27 -31.15 22.47
N ASN A 6 -13.01 -31.63 22.59
CA ASN A 6 -11.97 -30.97 23.37
C ASN A 6 -11.56 -29.61 22.74
N VAL A 7 -11.41 -29.54 21.40
CA VAL A 7 -11.12 -28.29 20.69
C VAL A 7 -12.23 -27.29 20.90
N GLN A 8 -13.49 -27.70 20.76
CA GLN A 8 -14.64 -26.81 21.01
C GLN A 8 -14.67 -26.30 22.46
N THR A 9 -14.32 -27.15 23.42
CA THR A 9 -14.22 -26.74 24.82
C THR A 9 -13.12 -25.68 25.01
N LEU A 10 -11.94 -25.83 24.38
CA LEU A 10 -10.88 -24.84 24.45
C LEU A 10 -11.28 -23.51 23.83
N VAL A 11 -11.89 -23.55 22.65
CA VAL A 11 -12.41 -22.35 21.96
C VAL A 11 -13.46 -21.64 22.81
N SER A 12 -14.40 -22.38 23.43
CA SER A 12 -15.41 -21.79 24.30
C SER A 12 -14.84 -21.11 25.55
N ARG A 13 -13.63 -21.48 25.95
CA ARG A 13 -12.86 -20.86 27.05
C ARG A 13 -11.98 -19.68 26.59
N GLY A 14 -12.10 -19.24 25.33
CA GLY A 14 -11.35 -18.11 24.78
C GLY A 14 -9.92 -18.44 24.37
N ILE A 15 -9.57 -19.73 24.26
CA ILE A 15 -8.23 -20.14 23.77
C ILE A 15 -8.25 -20.07 22.24
N ALA A 16 -7.34 -19.26 21.68
CA ALA A 16 -7.13 -19.17 20.24
C ALA A 16 -6.47 -20.45 19.71
N MET A 17 -7.05 -21.03 18.66
CA MET A 17 -6.55 -22.23 18.02
C MET A 17 -5.90 -21.88 16.69
N LEU A 18 -4.60 -22.23 16.53
CA LEU A 18 -3.87 -22.04 15.29
C LEU A 18 -3.72 -23.38 14.56
N GLY A 19 -4.28 -23.49 13.37
CA GLY A 19 -4.28 -24.74 12.59
C GLY A 19 -5.37 -25.76 13.03
N PRO A 20 -5.24 -27.02 12.61
CA PRO A 20 -4.16 -27.60 11.80
C PRO A 20 -4.25 -27.21 10.33
N SER A 21 -3.10 -27.24 9.64
CA SER A 21 -3.01 -27.17 8.18
C SER A 21 -3.42 -28.49 7.54
N SER A 22 -3.86 -28.45 6.28
CA SER A 22 -4.12 -29.64 5.47
C SER A 22 -2.90 -30.00 4.64
N GLY A 23 -2.58 -31.29 4.55
CA GLY A 23 -1.46 -31.77 3.75
C GLY A 23 -1.21 -33.26 3.95
N SER A 24 -0.11 -33.76 3.36
CA SER A 24 0.34 -35.12 3.56
C SER A 24 0.83 -35.31 4.98
N GLN A 25 0.33 -36.31 5.66
CA GLN A 25 0.71 -36.69 7.01
C GLN A 25 1.77 -37.81 6.99
N ALA A 26 2.44 -38.03 8.11
CA ALA A 26 3.48 -39.06 8.23
C ALA A 26 2.97 -40.49 7.96
N CYS A 27 1.67 -40.73 8.10
CA CYS A 27 1.01 -42.01 7.76
C CYS A 27 0.70 -42.19 6.27
N GLY A 28 0.95 -41.17 5.43
CA GLY A 28 0.64 -41.20 3.99
C GLY A 28 -0.75 -40.68 3.62
N ASP A 29 -1.60 -40.40 4.58
CA ASP A 29 -2.93 -39.80 4.35
C ASP A 29 -2.80 -38.31 4.03
N VAL A 30 -3.77 -37.75 3.30
CA VAL A 30 -3.89 -36.33 3.00
C VAL A 30 -5.13 -35.79 3.71
N GLY A 31 -4.92 -34.82 4.61
CA GLY A 31 -6.00 -34.24 5.38
C GLY A 31 -5.54 -33.18 6.38
N ALA A 32 -6.50 -32.69 7.20
CA ALA A 32 -6.21 -31.79 8.30
C ALA A 32 -5.45 -32.52 9.42
N GLY A 33 -4.36 -31.95 9.89
CA GLY A 33 -3.57 -32.55 10.98
C GLY A 33 -2.08 -32.18 10.94
N ARG A 34 -1.67 -31.46 9.89
CA ARG A 34 -0.29 -30.95 9.73
C ARG A 34 -0.11 -29.68 10.58
N LEU A 35 1.07 -29.55 11.22
CA LEU A 35 1.48 -28.29 11.85
C LEU A 35 1.57 -27.19 10.80
N LEU A 36 1.17 -25.98 11.17
CA LEU A 36 1.41 -24.78 10.36
C LEU A 36 2.92 -24.55 10.16
N GLU A 37 3.29 -23.91 9.07
CA GLU A 37 4.68 -23.48 8.87
C GLU A 37 5.03 -22.42 9.93
N PRO A 38 6.30 -22.33 10.37
CA PRO A 38 6.71 -21.39 11.41
C PRO A 38 6.34 -19.93 11.14
N ASP A 39 6.45 -19.48 9.88
CA ASP A 39 6.13 -18.11 9.48
C ASP A 39 4.62 -17.82 9.59
N ASP A 40 3.78 -18.80 9.28
CA ASP A 40 2.32 -18.70 9.45
C ASP A 40 1.93 -18.61 10.93
N ILE A 41 2.62 -19.37 11.79
CA ILE A 41 2.40 -19.32 13.26
C ILE A 41 2.79 -17.95 13.79
N VAL A 42 3.97 -17.42 13.41
CA VAL A 42 4.45 -16.10 13.83
C VAL A 42 3.47 -15.01 13.37
N SER A 43 3.01 -15.08 12.14
CA SER A 43 2.04 -14.13 11.59
C SER A 43 0.71 -14.17 12.35
N ALA A 44 0.16 -15.34 12.60
CA ALA A 44 -1.10 -15.50 13.33
C ALA A 44 -1.00 -15.05 14.80
N VAL A 45 0.15 -15.28 15.46
CA VAL A 45 0.41 -14.79 16.83
C VAL A 45 0.52 -13.27 16.83
N ALA A 46 1.24 -12.68 15.85
CA ALA A 46 1.36 -11.23 15.72
C ALA A 46 -0.01 -10.57 15.50
N GLU A 47 -0.86 -11.16 14.65
CA GLU A 47 -2.23 -10.70 14.42
C GLU A 47 -3.07 -10.78 15.69
N HIS A 48 -2.99 -11.89 16.42
CA HIS A 48 -3.75 -12.09 17.67
C HIS A 48 -3.32 -11.13 18.79
N LEU A 49 -2.03 -10.76 18.82
CA LEU A 49 -1.46 -9.80 19.78
C LEU A 49 -1.51 -8.35 19.26
N SER A 50 -2.00 -8.12 18.04
CA SER A 50 -2.11 -6.76 17.50
C SER A 50 -3.01 -5.93 18.44
N THR A 51 -2.61 -4.68 18.68
CA THR A 51 -3.30 -3.80 19.63
C THR A 51 -4.69 -3.39 19.18
N GLY A 52 -5.03 -3.62 17.92
CA GLY A 52 -6.28 -3.15 17.31
C GLY A 52 -6.47 -1.63 17.41
N ALA A 53 -5.39 -0.88 17.63
CA ALA A 53 -5.43 0.57 17.86
C ALA A 53 -6.11 1.35 16.71
N LEU A 54 -6.07 0.79 15.50
CA LEU A 54 -6.73 1.33 14.31
C LEU A 54 -7.94 0.49 13.86
N SER A 55 -8.45 -0.40 14.72
CA SER A 55 -9.61 -1.23 14.39
C SER A 55 -10.82 -0.37 14.00
N GLY A 56 -11.45 -0.72 12.89
CA GLY A 56 -12.58 0.03 12.31
C GLY A 56 -12.21 1.34 11.63
N ARG A 57 -10.93 1.70 11.57
CA ARG A 57 -10.45 2.89 10.83
C ARG A 57 -10.07 2.55 9.40
N HIS A 58 -10.32 3.47 8.50
CA HIS A 58 -9.85 3.42 7.12
C HIS A 58 -8.64 4.36 6.95
N VAL A 59 -7.49 3.79 6.64
CA VAL A 59 -6.24 4.53 6.39
C VAL A 59 -5.93 4.50 4.90
N VAL A 60 -5.71 5.68 4.31
CA VAL A 60 -5.26 5.84 2.93
C VAL A 60 -3.81 6.32 2.94
N ILE A 61 -2.95 5.66 2.17
CA ILE A 61 -1.51 5.95 2.13
C ILE A 61 -1.08 6.11 0.68
N THR A 62 -0.39 7.21 0.36
CA THR A 62 0.30 7.33 -0.94
C THR A 62 1.74 6.85 -0.81
N ALA A 63 2.25 6.13 -1.82
CA ALA A 63 3.60 5.56 -1.79
C ALA A 63 4.29 5.59 -3.16
N GLY A 64 5.61 5.48 -3.15
CA GLY A 64 6.41 5.43 -4.37
C GLY A 64 6.55 6.77 -5.09
N PRO A 65 7.23 6.79 -6.22
CA PRO A 65 7.37 7.96 -7.07
C PRO A 65 6.19 8.09 -8.03
N THR A 66 5.93 9.31 -8.53
CA THR A 66 5.16 9.50 -9.76
C THR A 66 6.12 9.65 -10.94
N ARG A 67 5.62 9.42 -12.15
CA ARG A 67 6.34 9.55 -13.41
C ARG A 67 5.58 10.46 -14.34
N GLU A 68 6.18 11.57 -14.72
CA GLU A 68 5.59 12.52 -15.66
C GLU A 68 6.16 12.30 -17.05
N PRO A 69 5.36 11.84 -18.03
CA PRO A 69 5.87 11.48 -19.34
C PRO A 69 6.35 12.71 -20.12
N ILE A 70 7.51 12.58 -20.74
CA ILE A 70 8.04 13.51 -21.77
C ILE A 70 7.67 12.99 -23.16
N CYS A 71 7.78 11.68 -23.33
CA CYS A 71 7.43 10.95 -24.55
C CYS A 71 7.26 9.46 -24.17
N PRO A 72 6.84 8.57 -25.09
CA PRO A 72 6.58 7.16 -24.77
C PRO A 72 7.75 6.38 -24.11
N VAL A 73 8.95 6.93 -24.09
CA VAL A 73 10.16 6.24 -23.57
C VAL A 73 10.92 7.03 -22.51
N ARG A 74 10.49 8.26 -22.18
CA ARG A 74 11.17 9.11 -21.18
C ARG A 74 10.15 9.79 -20.28
N TYR A 75 10.50 9.92 -19.02
CA TYR A 75 9.70 10.59 -18.01
C TYR A 75 10.58 11.34 -17.01
N ILE A 76 10.01 12.28 -16.29
CA ILE A 76 10.56 12.91 -15.09
C ILE A 76 10.03 12.14 -13.89
N SER A 77 10.87 11.87 -12.92
CA SER A 77 10.48 11.17 -11.69
C SER A 77 11.43 11.50 -10.55
N ASN A 78 10.95 11.37 -9.33
CA ASN A 78 11.75 11.42 -8.13
C ASN A 78 12.36 10.06 -7.82
N ARG A 79 13.54 10.03 -7.16
CA ARG A 79 14.14 8.80 -6.68
C ARG A 79 13.40 8.35 -5.42
N SER A 80 12.58 7.33 -5.53
CA SER A 80 11.89 6.72 -4.39
C SER A 80 11.73 5.22 -4.62
N SER A 81 11.96 4.45 -3.57
CA SER A 81 11.72 3.01 -3.58
C SER A 81 10.32 2.61 -3.11
N GLY A 82 9.57 3.55 -2.53
CA GLY A 82 8.25 3.29 -1.94
C GLY A 82 8.26 2.58 -0.58
N LYS A 83 9.43 2.10 -0.11
CA LYS A 83 9.55 1.25 1.09
C LYS A 83 8.88 1.84 2.32
N MET A 84 8.96 3.16 2.54
CA MET A 84 8.34 3.80 3.70
C MET A 84 6.82 3.66 3.67
N GLY A 85 6.17 4.00 2.55
CA GLY A 85 4.72 3.90 2.42
C GLY A 85 4.22 2.45 2.55
N TYR A 86 4.97 1.48 2.03
CA TYR A 86 4.66 0.06 2.15
C TYR A 86 4.80 -0.43 3.60
N ALA A 87 5.85 -0.03 4.32
CA ALA A 87 6.01 -0.36 5.74
C ALA A 87 4.93 0.28 6.62
N LEU A 88 4.52 1.53 6.30
CA LEU A 88 3.39 2.18 6.98
C LEU A 88 2.08 1.45 6.72
N ALA A 89 1.85 0.98 5.49
CA ALA A 89 0.66 0.20 5.16
C ALA A 89 0.61 -1.12 5.95
N GLU A 90 1.72 -1.84 6.02
CA GLU A 90 1.84 -3.04 6.83
C GLU A 90 1.59 -2.77 8.32
N ALA A 91 2.17 -1.72 8.86
CA ALA A 91 1.97 -1.34 10.26
C ALA A 91 0.51 -0.96 10.56
N CYS A 92 -0.17 -0.26 9.65
CA CYS A 92 -1.58 0.08 9.79
C CYS A 92 -2.48 -1.15 9.74
N ILE A 93 -2.20 -2.11 8.84
CA ILE A 93 -2.92 -3.39 8.77
C ILE A 93 -2.72 -4.17 10.07
N ASN A 94 -1.49 -4.28 10.56
CA ASN A 94 -1.18 -4.96 11.82
C ASN A 94 -1.82 -4.29 13.03
N ALA A 95 -2.11 -2.99 12.94
CA ALA A 95 -2.89 -2.26 13.94
C ALA A 95 -4.42 -2.39 13.76
N GLY A 96 -4.88 -3.18 12.80
CA GLY A 96 -6.31 -3.49 12.57
C GLY A 96 -7.04 -2.54 11.63
N ALA A 97 -6.33 -1.66 10.91
CA ALA A 97 -6.94 -0.74 9.96
C ALA A 97 -7.34 -1.42 8.64
N LYS A 98 -8.46 -0.98 8.06
CA LYS A 98 -8.66 -1.12 6.62
C LYS A 98 -7.69 -0.19 5.90
N THR A 99 -6.80 -0.72 5.07
CA THR A 99 -5.74 0.08 4.45
C THR A 99 -5.85 0.12 2.93
N THR A 100 -5.89 1.33 2.37
CA THR A 100 -5.80 1.58 0.93
C THR A 100 -4.42 2.19 0.62
N LEU A 101 -3.66 1.56 -0.26
CA LEU A 101 -2.34 1.97 -0.68
C LEU A 101 -2.39 2.47 -2.13
N ILE A 102 -2.24 3.77 -2.35
CA ILE A 102 -2.15 4.38 -3.68
C ILE A 102 -0.66 4.45 -4.04
N SER A 103 -0.24 3.60 -4.95
CA SER A 103 1.19 3.40 -5.23
C SER A 103 1.58 3.80 -6.64
N GLY A 104 2.57 4.68 -6.73
CA GLY A 104 3.36 4.84 -7.94
C GLY A 104 4.23 3.61 -8.23
N PRO A 105 4.98 3.59 -9.36
CA PRO A 105 5.73 2.42 -9.81
C PRO A 105 6.89 2.08 -8.87
N VAL A 106 6.82 0.94 -8.22
CA VAL A 106 7.85 0.40 -7.30
C VAL A 106 8.02 -1.11 -7.51
N ASN A 107 9.07 -1.67 -6.91
CA ASN A 107 9.33 -3.12 -6.91
C ASN A 107 9.03 -3.77 -5.54
N CYS A 108 8.27 -3.08 -4.68
CA CYS A 108 7.85 -3.64 -3.40
C CYS A 108 6.63 -4.54 -3.58
N GLU A 109 6.61 -5.67 -2.90
CA GLU A 109 5.42 -6.51 -2.78
C GLU A 109 4.41 -5.83 -1.85
N PRO A 110 3.14 -5.71 -2.25
CA PRO A 110 2.12 -5.15 -1.39
C PRO A 110 1.90 -5.99 -0.13
N PRO A 111 1.72 -5.38 1.05
CA PRO A 111 1.40 -6.12 2.25
C PRO A 111 0.04 -6.82 2.11
N ALA A 112 -0.04 -8.04 2.64
CA ALA A 112 -1.27 -8.82 2.65
C ALA A 112 -2.39 -8.05 3.36
N GLY A 113 -3.55 -7.95 2.75
CA GLY A 113 -4.70 -7.20 3.28
C GLY A 113 -4.80 -5.74 2.84
N ALA A 114 -3.80 -5.20 2.12
CA ALA A 114 -3.92 -3.87 1.52
C ALA A 114 -4.80 -3.88 0.27
N THR A 115 -5.67 -2.87 0.14
CA THR A 115 -6.29 -2.55 -1.15
C THR A 115 -5.34 -1.64 -1.93
N VAL A 116 -4.77 -2.13 -3.03
CA VAL A 116 -3.78 -1.39 -3.81
C VAL A 116 -4.41 -0.72 -5.01
N ILE A 117 -4.15 0.58 -5.19
CA ILE A 117 -4.48 1.36 -6.37
C ILE A 117 -3.16 1.77 -7.03
N SER A 118 -2.85 1.14 -8.16
CA SER A 118 -1.64 1.46 -8.93
C SER A 118 -1.87 2.67 -9.81
N VAL A 119 -0.94 3.62 -9.75
CA VAL A 119 -0.96 4.87 -10.53
C VAL A 119 0.43 5.10 -11.13
N GLU A 120 0.52 5.92 -12.15
CA GLU A 120 1.80 6.29 -12.76
C GLU A 120 2.10 7.78 -12.61
N THR A 121 1.14 8.64 -12.93
CA THR A 121 1.31 10.09 -12.92
C THR A 121 0.84 10.74 -11.62
N THR A 122 1.27 11.98 -11.38
CA THR A 122 0.77 12.81 -10.27
C THR A 122 -0.73 13.05 -10.39
N GLN A 123 -1.24 13.23 -11.62
CA GLN A 123 -2.68 13.44 -11.83
C GLN A 123 -3.47 12.20 -11.42
N GLU A 124 -3.05 11.00 -11.83
CA GLU A 124 -3.71 9.76 -11.42
C GLU A 124 -3.66 9.55 -9.90
N MET A 125 -2.50 9.84 -9.26
CA MET A 125 -2.37 9.78 -7.81
C MET A 125 -3.28 10.79 -7.13
N PHE A 126 -3.40 12.00 -7.66
CA PHE A 126 -4.29 13.03 -7.17
C PHE A 126 -5.76 12.58 -7.22
N ASP A 127 -6.21 12.10 -8.39
CA ASP A 127 -7.60 11.68 -8.58
C ASP A 127 -7.95 10.50 -7.67
N ALA A 128 -7.05 9.51 -7.55
CA ALA A 128 -7.21 8.38 -6.65
C ALA A 128 -7.21 8.82 -5.17
N SER A 129 -6.36 9.78 -4.80
CA SER A 129 -6.30 10.33 -3.44
C SER A 129 -7.58 11.08 -3.07
N MET A 130 -8.09 11.94 -3.95
CA MET A 130 -9.33 12.67 -3.71
C MET A 130 -10.53 11.74 -3.58
N ALA A 131 -10.62 10.71 -4.44
CA ALA A 131 -11.67 9.70 -4.36
C ALA A 131 -11.63 8.92 -3.03
N ALA A 132 -10.43 8.48 -2.61
CA ALA A 132 -10.25 7.69 -1.39
C ALA A 132 -10.39 8.53 -0.12
N ALA A 133 -9.95 9.79 -0.14
CA ALA A 133 -10.01 10.69 1.01
C ALA A 133 -11.43 10.90 1.55
N SER A 134 -12.45 10.86 0.68
CA SER A 134 -13.85 11.04 1.08
C SER A 134 -14.36 10.00 2.10
N THR A 135 -13.72 8.84 2.18
CA THR A 135 -14.09 7.73 3.08
C THR A 135 -12.99 7.37 4.07
N ALA A 136 -11.87 8.08 4.06
CA ALA A 136 -10.72 7.81 4.92
C ALA A 136 -10.88 8.51 6.27
N ASP A 137 -10.55 7.80 7.36
CA ASP A 137 -10.36 8.40 8.68
C ASP A 137 -8.98 9.06 8.80
N ILE A 138 -7.97 8.48 8.12
CA ILE A 138 -6.58 8.92 8.17
C ILE A 138 -6.01 8.90 6.75
N PHE A 139 -5.31 9.98 6.37
CA PHE A 139 -4.56 10.07 5.11
C PHE A 139 -3.07 10.30 5.40
N ILE A 140 -2.20 9.48 4.81
CA ILE A 140 -0.75 9.56 5.00
C ILE A 140 -0.08 9.79 3.64
N GLY A 141 0.53 10.95 3.45
CA GLY A 141 1.30 11.29 2.27
C GLY A 141 2.75 10.82 2.39
N ALA A 142 3.09 9.65 1.83
CA ALA A 142 4.45 9.11 1.82
C ALA A 142 5.03 8.93 0.40
N ALA A 143 4.30 9.35 -0.63
CA ALA A 143 4.77 9.32 -2.01
C ALA A 143 5.80 10.43 -2.30
N ALA A 144 6.71 10.16 -3.22
CA ALA A 144 7.62 11.13 -3.78
C ALA A 144 7.04 11.69 -5.09
N VAL A 145 6.08 12.58 -4.93
CA VAL A 145 5.35 13.20 -6.04
C VAL A 145 6.23 14.19 -6.78
N VAL A 146 6.11 14.24 -8.11
CA VAL A 146 6.84 15.21 -8.95
C VAL A 146 6.06 16.53 -8.96
N ASP A 147 6.72 17.64 -8.56
CA ASP A 147 6.09 18.96 -8.48
C ASP A 147 5.74 19.57 -9.84
N PHE A 148 6.49 19.19 -10.87
CA PHE A 148 6.36 19.75 -12.22
C PHE A 148 6.24 18.65 -13.28
N LYS A 149 5.41 18.88 -14.27
CA LYS A 149 5.25 18.00 -15.45
C LYS A 149 5.57 18.75 -16.74
N PRO A 150 5.93 18.05 -17.83
CA PRO A 150 6.04 18.67 -19.14
C PRO A 150 4.74 19.34 -19.56
N ALA A 151 4.86 20.59 -20.03
CA ALA A 151 3.72 21.35 -20.57
C ALA A 151 3.10 20.65 -21.79
N THR A 152 3.92 19.90 -22.54
CA THR A 152 3.50 19.14 -23.71
C THR A 152 4.18 17.77 -23.70
N VAL A 153 3.42 16.73 -23.89
CA VAL A 153 3.91 15.35 -24.01
C VAL A 153 3.96 14.98 -25.50
N SER A 154 5.10 14.47 -25.95
CA SER A 154 5.23 13.99 -27.33
C SER A 154 4.61 12.59 -27.48
N ASP A 155 3.79 12.38 -28.52
CA ASP A 155 3.21 11.09 -28.89
C ASP A 155 4.21 10.10 -29.48
N ARG A 156 5.43 10.59 -29.83
CA ARG A 156 6.49 9.83 -30.45
C ARG A 156 7.77 9.96 -29.67
N LYS A 157 8.64 8.93 -29.80
CA LYS A 157 10.00 8.98 -29.28
C LYS A 157 10.76 10.17 -29.86
N ILE A 158 11.16 11.11 -29.01
CA ILE A 158 12.01 12.23 -29.40
C ILE A 158 13.38 11.68 -29.77
N LYS A 159 13.78 11.88 -31.03
CA LYS A 159 15.07 11.45 -31.56
C LYS A 159 16.06 12.62 -31.56
N ARG A 160 17.32 12.32 -31.29
CA ARG A 160 18.41 13.28 -31.50
C ARG A 160 18.63 13.44 -33.02
N SER A 161 18.07 14.47 -33.60
CA SER A 161 18.22 14.77 -35.04
C SER A 161 18.87 16.14 -35.20
N GLY A 162 20.20 16.19 -35.16
CA GLY A 162 20.96 17.42 -35.47
C GLY A 162 20.78 18.59 -34.49
N VAL A 163 20.26 18.35 -33.30
CA VAL A 163 20.01 19.39 -32.28
C VAL A 163 20.97 19.16 -31.12
N ASP A 164 21.73 20.21 -30.76
CA ASP A 164 22.72 20.13 -29.68
C ASP A 164 22.10 20.23 -28.28
N ALA A 165 20.86 20.75 -28.16
CA ALA A 165 20.14 20.89 -26.91
C ALA A 165 18.62 20.61 -27.10
N MET A 166 17.95 20.26 -26.02
CA MET A 166 16.50 20.12 -25.96
C MET A 166 16.00 20.91 -24.76
N ASP A 167 15.14 21.88 -25.03
CA ASP A 167 14.44 22.62 -23.99
C ASP A 167 13.16 21.91 -23.61
N LEU A 168 12.87 21.87 -22.32
CA LEU A 168 11.66 21.28 -21.76
C LEU A 168 10.93 22.33 -20.92
N SER A 169 9.78 22.78 -21.40
CA SER A 169 8.90 23.63 -20.62
C SER A 169 8.12 22.79 -19.61
N LEU A 170 8.15 23.22 -18.36
CA LEU A 170 7.48 22.55 -17.26
C LEU A 170 6.36 23.41 -16.69
N VAL A 171 5.26 22.75 -16.28
CA VAL A 171 4.13 23.36 -15.58
C VAL A 171 3.91 22.64 -14.24
N PRO A 172 3.37 23.32 -13.21
CA PRO A 172 3.16 22.69 -11.90
C PRO A 172 2.12 21.57 -11.99
N ASN A 173 2.34 20.54 -11.17
CA ASN A 173 1.37 19.49 -10.87
C ASN A 173 0.42 19.94 -9.74
N PRO A 174 -0.74 19.28 -9.56
CA PRO A 174 -1.59 19.54 -8.42
C PRO A 174 -0.92 19.13 -7.10
N ASP A 175 -1.13 19.92 -6.05
CA ASP A 175 -0.69 19.58 -4.69
C ASP A 175 -1.72 18.65 -4.05
N ILE A 176 -1.35 17.37 -3.92
CA ILE A 176 -2.21 16.33 -3.37
C ILE A 176 -2.50 16.60 -1.89
N ILE A 177 -1.46 16.91 -1.11
CA ILE A 177 -1.58 17.08 0.33
C ILE A 177 -2.42 18.32 0.66
N ALA A 178 -2.14 19.46 0.03
CA ALA A 178 -2.94 20.66 0.23
C ALA A 178 -4.41 20.44 -0.15
N SER A 179 -4.67 19.73 -1.25
CA SER A 179 -6.03 19.46 -1.72
C SER A 179 -6.80 18.51 -0.81
N VAL A 180 -6.15 17.44 -0.34
CA VAL A 180 -6.73 16.53 0.64
C VAL A 180 -6.97 17.25 1.97
N ALA A 181 -6.04 18.08 2.42
CA ALA A 181 -6.14 18.82 3.67
C ALA A 181 -7.39 19.73 3.75
N VAL A 182 -7.78 20.33 2.63
CA VAL A 182 -9.00 21.15 2.57
C VAL A 182 -10.28 20.33 2.85
N SER A 183 -10.27 19.04 2.56
CA SER A 183 -11.40 18.14 2.84
C SER A 183 -11.42 17.59 4.27
N TYR A 184 -10.35 17.78 5.05
CA TYR A 184 -10.23 17.34 6.44
C TYR A 184 -10.39 18.51 7.42
N THR A 185 -11.18 18.32 8.49
CA THR A 185 -11.38 19.33 9.53
C THR A 185 -10.21 19.44 10.51
N HIS A 186 -9.34 18.44 10.55
CA HIS A 186 -8.13 18.43 11.39
C HIS A 186 -6.94 17.92 10.58
N LEU A 187 -5.96 18.80 10.36
CA LEU A 187 -4.69 18.49 9.74
C LEU A 187 -3.58 18.54 10.79
N THR A 188 -2.86 17.45 10.97
CA THR A 188 -1.59 17.45 11.71
C THR A 188 -0.46 17.39 10.69
N LEU A 189 0.24 18.50 10.47
CA LEU A 189 1.46 18.52 9.68
C LEU A 189 2.62 18.21 10.62
N PRO A 190 3.44 17.15 10.38
CA PRO A 190 4.74 17.07 11.03
C PRO A 190 5.58 18.23 10.49
N THR A 191 5.95 19.14 11.37
CA THR A 191 6.94 20.18 11.06
C THR A 191 8.30 19.49 11.02
N ILE A 192 8.94 19.47 9.84
CA ILE A 192 10.34 19.05 9.68
C ILE A 192 11.21 20.28 9.89
#